data_e94bc9c55e5dbb6663a078ef9ec83d75
#
_entry.id   e94bc9c55e5dbb6663a078ef9ec83d75
#
_cell.length_a   1.000
_cell.length_b   1.000
_cell.length_c   1.000
_cell.angle_alpha   90.00
_cell.angle_beta   90.00
_cell.angle_gamma   90.00
#
_symmetry.space_group_name_H-M   'P 1'
#
loop_
_entity.id
_entity.type
_entity.pdbx_description
1 polymer ?
#
loop_
_entity_poly.entity_id
_entity_poly.type
_entity_poly.pdbx_seq_one_letter_code
_entity_poly.pdbx_strand_id
1 'polypeptide(L)'
;IPLRLVGSEMCIRDRHEILQSSSGAATGFAALLLARSGGTVFWIAPSPDAWPPGLSRFGLPHARLILVRAQRAVDAFWAAEEALRCPAVGGVLLAGYRPDDTAARRLQLAAETGGGIGLLLREDTEEAGAGVALTRWRVSGRAGTGLSRHDLGDPQWRLELLRARSARPARWDVAWRPASETLIPENPAGEDAACDDVPTARLA
;
A
#
# COMPACT_ATOMS: atom_id res chain seq x y z
N ILE A 1 4.72 7.71 -14.07
CA ILE A 1 3.99 6.43 -14.22
C ILE A 1 2.60 6.70 -13.71
N PRO A 2 1.53 6.65 -14.53
CA PRO A 2 0.20 6.60 -13.98
C PRO A 2 0.17 5.39 -13.05
N LEU A 3 -0.41 5.53 -11.84
CA LEU A 3 -0.50 4.45 -10.84
C LEU A 3 -1.34 3.25 -11.34
N ARG A 4 -1.27 2.93 -12.59
CA ARG A 4 -1.63 1.64 -13.19
C ARG A 4 -0.66 0.51 -12.78
N LEU A 5 0.22 0.77 -11.76
CA LEU A 5 1.04 -0.26 -11.12
C LEU A 5 0.20 -1.38 -10.47
N VAL A 6 -1.05 -1.13 -10.24
CA VAL A 6 -2.00 -2.13 -9.73
C VAL A 6 -3.08 -2.28 -10.78
N GLY A 7 -2.80 -2.84 -11.94
CA GLY A 7 -3.74 -3.25 -12.97
C GLY A 7 -5.17 -2.67 -12.90
N SER A 8 -6.10 -2.96 -13.76
CA SER A 8 -7.46 -2.43 -13.85
C SER A 8 -8.15 -2.02 -12.52
N GLU A 9 -9.16 -1.17 -12.58
CA GLU A 9 -9.98 -0.70 -11.42
C GLU A 9 -10.43 -1.82 -10.46
N MET A 10 -10.52 -3.05 -10.94
CA MET A 10 -10.86 -4.22 -10.14
C MET A 10 -9.77 -4.59 -9.12
N CYS A 11 -8.50 -4.27 -9.37
CA CYS A 11 -7.40 -4.56 -8.45
C CYS A 11 -7.32 -3.60 -7.25
N ILE A 12 -7.91 -2.40 -7.34
CA ILE A 12 -7.93 -1.40 -6.24
C ILE A 12 -8.89 -1.84 -5.13
N ARG A 13 -9.87 -2.66 -5.44
CA ARG A 13 -10.94 -3.13 -4.54
C ARG A 13 -10.65 -4.49 -3.92
N ASP A 14 -9.38 -4.75 -3.59
CA ASP A 14 -8.96 -6.05 -3.07
C ASP A 14 -7.96 -5.86 -1.92
N ARG A 15 -7.41 -6.94 -1.44
CA ARG A 15 -6.45 -6.94 -0.35
C ARG A 15 -5.02 -7.06 -0.87
N HIS A 16 -4.17 -6.13 -0.41
CA HIS A 16 -2.76 -6.08 -0.74
C HIS A 16 -1.90 -6.20 0.51
N GLU A 17 -0.76 -6.84 0.39
CA GLU A 17 0.23 -6.98 1.45
C GLU A 17 1.45 -6.14 1.13
N ILE A 18 1.91 -5.37 2.11
CA ILE A 18 3.10 -4.53 2.02
C ILE A 18 4.08 -5.01 3.08
N LEU A 19 5.23 -5.48 2.65
CA LEU A 19 6.33 -5.87 3.51
C LEU A 19 7.26 -4.66 3.69
N GLN A 20 7.51 -4.32 4.94
CA GLN A 20 8.36 -3.22 5.34
C GLN A 20 9.77 -3.72 5.60
N SER A 21 10.72 -3.40 4.74
CA SER A 21 12.13 -3.69 4.95
C SER A 21 12.91 -2.52 5.57
N SER A 22 12.30 -1.34 5.64
CA SER A 22 12.84 -0.18 6.33
C SER A 22 11.72 0.67 6.92
N SER A 23 11.92 1.19 8.13
CA SER A 23 10.93 2.01 8.83
C SER A 23 10.50 3.23 8.01
N GLY A 24 9.21 3.50 7.97
CA GLY A 24 8.61 4.69 7.35
C GLY A 24 8.39 4.62 5.84
N ALA A 25 9.20 3.89 5.07
CA ALA A 25 9.05 3.80 3.62
C ALA A 25 7.73 3.14 3.21
N ALA A 26 7.43 2.00 3.80
CA ALA A 26 6.19 1.27 3.55
C ALA A 26 4.95 2.01 4.06
N THR A 27 5.07 2.74 5.16
CA THR A 27 4.04 3.64 5.69
C THR A 27 3.69 4.74 4.68
N GLY A 28 4.69 5.40 4.09
CA GLY A 28 4.49 6.41 3.06
C GLY A 28 3.85 5.85 1.80
N PHE A 29 4.30 4.69 1.35
CA PHE A 29 3.71 4.00 0.19
C PHE A 29 2.27 3.56 0.46
N ALA A 30 1.97 3.02 1.64
CA ALA A 30 0.61 2.68 2.04
C ALA A 30 -0.31 3.92 2.08
N ALA A 31 0.17 5.04 2.64
CA ALA A 31 -0.57 6.30 2.64
C ALA A 31 -0.88 6.79 1.22
N LEU A 32 0.08 6.68 0.30
CA LEU A 32 -0.09 7.01 -1.12
C LEU A 32 -1.21 6.17 -1.77
N LEU A 33 -1.26 4.87 -1.52
CA LEU A 33 -2.32 4.01 -2.05
C LEU A 33 -3.68 4.37 -1.45
N LEU A 34 -3.74 4.56 -0.13
CA LEU A 34 -4.97 4.93 0.58
C LEU A 34 -5.48 6.32 0.21
N ALA A 35 -4.59 7.26 -0.11
CA ALA A 35 -4.99 8.58 -0.59
C ALA A 35 -5.88 8.50 -1.84
N ARG A 36 -5.62 7.53 -2.71
CA ARG A 36 -6.32 7.35 -3.99
C ARG A 36 -7.61 6.52 -3.91
N SER A 37 -7.85 5.87 -2.78
CA SER A 37 -9.06 5.05 -2.61
C SER A 37 -10.36 5.84 -2.46
N GLY A 38 -10.28 7.17 -2.24
CA GLY A 38 -11.46 7.97 -1.87
C GLY A 38 -11.97 7.65 -0.46
N GLY A 39 -13.03 8.31 0.00
CA GLY A 39 -13.71 8.01 1.26
C GLY A 39 -12.85 8.09 2.53
N THR A 40 -13.37 7.57 3.63
CA THR A 40 -12.69 7.49 4.92
C THR A 40 -11.67 6.36 4.94
N VAL A 41 -10.57 6.55 5.65
CA VAL A 41 -9.49 5.58 5.82
C VAL A 41 -9.36 5.19 7.28
N PHE A 42 -9.38 3.90 7.57
CA PHE A 42 -9.11 3.35 8.89
C PHE A 42 -7.67 2.83 8.95
N TRP A 43 -6.93 3.31 9.96
CA TRP A 43 -5.58 2.85 10.27
C TRP A 43 -5.61 2.10 11.59
N ILE A 44 -5.54 0.79 11.54
CA ILE A 44 -5.74 -0.10 12.69
C ILE A 44 -4.40 -0.74 13.08
N ALA A 45 -3.97 -0.52 14.32
CA ALA A 45 -2.74 -1.07 14.86
C ALA A 45 -2.84 -1.26 16.38
N PRO A 46 -1.97 -2.10 16.99
CA PRO A 46 -1.88 -2.21 18.47
C PRO A 46 -1.47 -0.88 19.10
N SER A 47 -0.57 -0.17 18.45
CA SER A 47 -0.15 1.19 18.75
C SER A 47 0.00 1.96 17.44
N PRO A 48 -1.05 2.67 16.99
CA PRO A 48 -0.97 3.44 15.76
C PRO A 48 0.11 4.52 15.89
N ASP A 49 1.16 4.40 15.09
CA ASP A 49 2.30 5.32 15.01
C ASP A 49 2.19 6.29 13.83
N ALA A 50 1.06 6.23 13.13
CA ALA A 50 0.79 7.08 12.00
C ALA A 50 0.76 8.57 12.42
N TRP A 51 1.66 9.37 11.84
CA TRP A 51 1.71 10.81 12.05
C TRP A 51 0.93 11.54 10.94
N PRO A 52 -0.31 12.07 11.22
CA PRO A 52 -1.19 12.58 10.19
C PRO A 52 -0.59 13.68 9.31
N PRO A 53 0.20 14.67 9.84
CA PRO A 53 0.85 15.66 8.98
C PRO A 53 1.85 15.05 7.99
N GLY A 54 2.55 13.98 8.38
CA GLY A 54 3.45 13.24 7.49
C GLY A 54 2.69 12.52 6.39
N LEU A 55 1.56 11.89 6.71
CA LEU A 55 0.72 11.17 5.76
C LEU A 55 0.08 12.12 4.73
N SER A 56 -0.22 13.36 5.13
CA SER A 56 -0.74 14.39 4.21
C SER A 56 0.22 14.72 3.07
N ARG A 57 1.54 14.55 3.28
CA ARG A 57 2.55 14.72 2.21
C ARG A 57 2.45 13.64 1.12
N PHE A 58 1.76 12.54 1.39
CA PHE A 58 1.48 11.46 0.44
C PHE A 58 0.04 11.52 -0.10
N GLY A 59 -0.64 12.66 0.09
CA GLY A 59 -1.99 12.88 -0.42
C GLY A 59 -3.10 12.32 0.48
N LEU A 60 -2.80 11.80 1.68
CA LEU A 60 -3.80 11.32 2.64
C LEU A 60 -4.10 12.40 3.70
N PRO A 61 -5.17 13.20 3.55
CA PRO A 61 -5.48 14.26 4.49
C PRO A 61 -5.98 13.68 5.82
N HIS A 62 -5.61 14.33 6.93
CA HIS A 62 -6.01 13.91 8.27
C HIS A 62 -7.54 13.87 8.47
N ALA A 63 -8.30 14.71 7.76
CA ALA A 63 -9.76 14.71 7.81
C ALA A 63 -10.42 13.40 7.33
N ARG A 64 -9.69 12.59 6.55
CA ARG A 64 -10.13 11.28 6.08
C ARG A 64 -9.62 10.13 6.94
N LEU A 65 -8.75 10.38 7.93
CA LEU A 65 -8.05 9.36 8.67
C LEU A 65 -8.68 9.11 10.04
N ILE A 66 -9.01 7.85 10.32
CA ILE A 66 -9.43 7.36 11.62
C ILE A 66 -8.38 6.39 12.13
N LEU A 67 -7.74 6.73 13.26
CA LEU A 67 -6.79 5.86 13.95
C LEU A 67 -7.52 4.96 14.94
N VAL A 68 -7.37 3.66 14.78
CA VAL A 68 -7.99 2.66 15.65
C VAL A 68 -6.91 1.89 16.40
N ARG A 69 -6.93 1.98 17.71
CA ARG A 69 -6.07 1.17 18.57
C ARG A 69 -6.80 -0.14 18.91
N ALA A 70 -6.28 -1.27 18.49
CA ALA A 70 -6.77 -2.58 18.84
C ALA A 70 -5.62 -3.42 19.41
N GLN A 71 -5.68 -3.79 20.69
CA GLN A 71 -4.62 -4.56 21.34
C GLN A 71 -4.65 -6.04 20.96
N ARG A 72 -5.85 -6.56 20.69
CA ARG A 72 -6.05 -7.96 20.33
C ARG A 72 -6.27 -8.09 18.84
N ALA A 73 -5.63 -9.06 18.22
CA ALA A 73 -5.77 -9.31 16.77
C ALA A 73 -7.23 -9.57 16.36
N VAL A 74 -8.02 -10.26 17.19
CA VAL A 74 -9.43 -10.55 16.92
C VAL A 74 -10.25 -9.26 16.79
N ASP A 75 -10.01 -8.28 17.65
CA ASP A 75 -10.71 -6.99 17.62
C ASP A 75 -10.29 -6.17 16.41
N ALA A 76 -9.00 -6.22 16.05
CA ALA A 76 -8.47 -5.56 14.85
C ALA A 76 -9.08 -6.12 13.56
N PHE A 77 -9.17 -7.45 13.44
CA PHE A 77 -9.75 -8.11 12.27
C PHE A 77 -11.25 -7.84 12.17
N TRP A 78 -11.97 -7.87 13.30
CA TRP A 78 -13.37 -7.50 13.33
C TRP A 78 -13.61 -6.06 12.90
N ALA A 79 -12.85 -5.11 13.48
CA ALA A 79 -12.97 -3.69 13.12
C ALA A 79 -12.64 -3.44 11.63
N ALA A 80 -11.62 -4.12 11.11
CA ALA A 80 -11.25 -4.03 9.69
C ALA A 80 -12.32 -4.60 8.78
N GLU A 81 -12.93 -5.74 9.14
CA GLU A 81 -13.98 -6.38 8.38
C GLU A 81 -15.23 -5.50 8.30
N GLU A 82 -15.67 -4.94 9.44
CA GLU A 82 -16.83 -4.02 9.48
C GLU A 82 -16.55 -2.73 8.67
N ALA A 83 -15.34 -2.15 8.82
CA ALA A 83 -14.97 -0.98 8.04
C ALA A 83 -14.94 -1.26 6.54
N LEU A 84 -14.35 -2.39 6.11
CA LEU A 84 -14.26 -2.76 4.70
C LEU A 84 -15.62 -3.04 4.05
N ARG A 85 -16.60 -3.50 4.80
CA ARG A 85 -17.98 -3.71 4.29
C ARG A 85 -18.73 -2.40 4.02
N CYS A 86 -18.30 -1.29 4.61
CA CYS A 86 -18.97 -0.01 4.48
C CYS A 86 -18.57 0.69 3.16
N PRO A 87 -19.48 0.97 2.23
CA PRO A 87 -19.15 1.62 0.95
C PRO A 87 -18.61 3.05 1.09
N ALA A 88 -18.80 3.71 2.24
CA ALA A 88 -18.24 5.03 2.52
C ALA A 88 -16.76 4.98 2.94
N VAL A 89 -16.22 3.78 3.20
CA VAL A 89 -14.83 3.56 3.56
C VAL A 89 -14.03 3.29 2.30
N GLY A 90 -13.09 4.18 2.00
CA GLY A 90 -12.19 4.04 0.86
C GLY A 90 -11.10 3.00 1.09
N GLY A 91 -10.64 2.85 2.34
CA GLY A 91 -9.61 1.86 2.62
C GLY A 91 -9.36 1.60 4.09
N VAL A 92 -8.77 0.45 4.36
CA VAL A 92 -8.35 0.00 5.70
C VAL A 92 -6.91 -0.46 5.65
N LEU A 93 -6.09 0.05 6.55
CA LEU A 93 -4.75 -0.48 6.82
C LEU A 93 -4.77 -1.24 8.14
N LEU A 94 -4.29 -2.47 8.11
CA LEU A 94 -3.93 -3.27 9.29
C LEU A 94 -2.41 -3.30 9.41
N ALA A 95 -1.86 -2.75 10.50
CA ALA A 95 -0.42 -2.77 10.78
C ALA A 95 -0.10 -3.58 12.04
N GLY A 96 0.93 -4.42 11.96
CA GLY A 96 1.42 -5.20 13.11
C GLY A 96 0.61 -6.46 13.41
N TYR A 97 -0.25 -6.92 12.49
CA TYR A 97 -1.00 -8.16 12.66
C TYR A 97 -0.69 -9.18 11.58
N ARG A 98 -0.93 -10.46 11.92
CA ARG A 98 -0.79 -11.57 10.97
C ARG A 98 -2.12 -12.34 10.96
N PRO A 99 -3.02 -12.08 9.99
CA PRO A 99 -4.25 -12.85 9.86
C PRO A 99 -3.92 -14.30 9.46
N ASP A 100 -4.64 -15.25 10.04
CA ASP A 100 -4.71 -16.62 9.55
C ASP A 100 -5.50 -16.68 8.22
N ASP A 101 -5.58 -17.84 7.61
CA ASP A 101 -6.27 -18.01 6.31
C ASP A 101 -7.76 -17.66 6.40
N THR A 102 -8.40 -17.93 7.54
CA THR A 102 -9.82 -17.65 7.78
C THR A 102 -10.05 -16.15 7.87
N ALA A 103 -9.30 -15.45 8.73
CA ALA A 103 -9.39 -14.00 8.86
C ALA A 103 -9.01 -13.31 7.53
N ALA A 104 -7.97 -13.82 6.86
CA ALA A 104 -7.54 -13.33 5.57
C ALA A 104 -8.65 -13.42 4.51
N ARG A 105 -9.37 -14.55 4.46
CA ARG A 105 -10.48 -14.74 3.53
C ARG A 105 -11.67 -13.85 3.84
N ARG A 106 -12.00 -13.67 5.13
CA ARG A 106 -13.09 -12.76 5.57
C ARG A 106 -12.81 -11.32 5.19
N LEU A 107 -11.58 -10.83 5.43
CA LEU A 107 -11.16 -9.48 5.05
C LEU A 107 -11.22 -9.26 3.53
N GLN A 108 -10.85 -10.27 2.74
CA GLN A 108 -10.96 -10.19 1.29
C GLN A 108 -12.43 -10.06 0.84
N LEU A 109 -13.32 -10.91 1.34
CA LEU A 109 -14.76 -10.84 1.02
C LEU A 109 -15.38 -9.51 1.44
N ALA A 110 -14.96 -8.96 2.59
CA ALA A 110 -15.41 -7.66 3.05
C ALA A 110 -14.97 -6.53 2.09
N ALA A 111 -13.71 -6.54 1.63
CA ALA A 111 -13.19 -5.57 0.66
C ALA A 111 -13.92 -5.67 -0.70
N GLU A 112 -14.15 -6.88 -1.19
CA GLU A 112 -14.93 -7.14 -2.41
C GLU A 112 -16.36 -6.59 -2.30
N THR A 113 -17.01 -6.76 -1.12
CA THR A 113 -18.37 -6.31 -0.87
C THR A 113 -18.49 -4.79 -0.78
N GLY A 114 -17.61 -4.13 0.00
CA GLY A 114 -17.68 -2.69 0.23
C GLY A 114 -16.97 -1.86 -0.85
N GLY A 115 -16.08 -2.48 -1.62
CA GLY A 115 -15.35 -1.83 -2.70
C GLY A 115 -14.16 -0.98 -2.25
N GLY A 116 -13.78 -1.06 -0.96
CA GLY A 116 -12.59 -0.40 -0.40
C GLY A 116 -11.32 -1.21 -0.58
N ILE A 117 -10.15 -0.53 -0.45
CA ILE A 117 -8.86 -1.20 -0.48
C ILE A 117 -8.46 -1.72 0.92
N GLY A 118 -8.07 -2.99 1.01
CA GLY A 118 -7.49 -3.58 2.21
C GLY A 118 -5.96 -3.66 2.11
N LEU A 119 -5.24 -3.00 3.01
CA LEU A 119 -3.78 -3.06 3.10
C LEU A 119 -3.36 -3.76 4.39
N LEU A 120 -2.44 -4.71 4.27
CA LEU A 120 -1.78 -5.35 5.39
C LEU A 120 -0.32 -4.94 5.42
N LEU A 121 0.08 -4.14 6.40
CA LEU A 121 1.45 -3.69 6.59
C LEU A 121 2.16 -4.59 7.62
N ARG A 122 3.25 -5.22 7.21
CA ARG A 122 4.02 -6.17 8.02
C ARG A 122 5.51 -5.93 7.88
N GLU A 123 6.26 -6.37 8.91
CA GLU A 123 7.71 -6.47 8.79
C GLU A 123 8.08 -7.53 7.74
N ASP A 124 9.15 -7.24 6.99
CA ASP A 124 9.72 -8.15 6.00
C ASP A 124 10.55 -9.21 6.72
N THR A 125 9.89 -10.27 7.13
CA THR A 125 10.51 -11.45 7.74
C THR A 125 10.48 -12.61 6.76
N GLU A 126 11.47 -13.51 6.81
CA GLU A 126 11.57 -14.67 5.91
C GLU A 126 10.35 -15.61 5.95
N GLU A 127 9.55 -15.53 7.01
CA GLU A 127 8.32 -16.31 7.19
C GLU A 127 7.09 -15.72 6.46
N ALA A 128 7.26 -14.94 5.42
CA ALA A 128 6.15 -14.47 4.61
C ALA A 128 5.51 -15.64 3.83
N GLY A 129 4.78 -16.49 4.55
CA GLY A 129 4.10 -17.66 4.02
C GLY A 129 3.17 -17.36 2.84
N ALA A 130 2.61 -18.41 2.23
CA ALA A 130 1.64 -18.31 1.13
C ALA A 130 0.38 -17.58 1.60
N GLY A 131 0.32 -16.26 1.46
CA GLY A 131 -0.85 -15.45 1.83
C GLY A 131 -1.87 -15.36 0.70
N VAL A 132 -3.15 -15.17 1.05
CA VAL A 132 -4.29 -15.01 0.12
C VAL A 132 -4.35 -13.59 -0.50
N ALA A 133 -3.35 -12.73 -0.25
CA ALA A 133 -3.34 -11.38 -0.82
C ALA A 133 -3.23 -11.40 -2.35
N LEU A 134 -3.94 -10.49 -3.02
CA LEU A 134 -3.88 -10.33 -4.47
C LEU A 134 -2.49 -9.93 -4.94
N THR A 135 -1.87 -8.99 -4.24
CA THR A 135 -0.48 -8.60 -4.48
C THR A 135 0.33 -8.58 -3.19
N ARG A 136 1.63 -8.82 -3.32
CA ARG A 136 2.61 -8.66 -2.24
C ARG A 136 3.73 -7.77 -2.73
N TRP A 137 3.94 -6.70 -1.98
CA TRP A 137 4.97 -5.70 -2.23
C TRP A 137 6.02 -5.73 -1.13
N ARG A 138 7.29 -5.56 -1.52
CA ARG A 138 8.35 -5.17 -0.60
C ARG A 138 8.70 -3.72 -0.86
N VAL A 139 8.73 -2.91 0.19
CA VAL A 139 9.02 -1.49 0.09
C VAL A 139 10.22 -1.14 0.95
N SER A 140 11.25 -0.60 0.34
CA SER A 140 12.45 -0.11 1.03
C SER A 140 12.70 1.35 0.68
N GLY A 141 13.18 2.11 1.69
CA GLY A 141 13.62 3.48 1.48
C GLY A 141 14.95 3.52 0.74
N ARG A 142 15.13 4.55 -0.07
CA ARG A 142 16.41 4.90 -0.70
C ARG A 142 16.84 6.28 -0.24
N ALA A 143 18.13 6.53 -0.30
CA ALA A 143 18.67 7.87 -0.03
C ALA A 143 18.11 8.87 -1.06
N GLY A 144 17.49 9.93 -0.57
CA GLY A 144 17.03 11.03 -1.41
C GLY A 144 18.19 11.83 -2.00
N THR A 145 17.97 12.46 -3.13
CA THR A 145 18.91 13.38 -3.76
C THR A 145 18.57 14.81 -3.35
N GLY A 146 18.90 15.19 -2.11
CA GLY A 146 18.73 16.57 -1.65
C GLY A 146 19.77 17.50 -2.29
N LEU A 147 19.41 18.78 -2.44
CA LEU A 147 20.29 19.80 -2.99
C LEU A 147 21.40 20.24 -2.02
N SER A 148 21.26 19.89 -0.74
CA SER A 148 22.23 20.19 0.31
C SER A 148 22.24 19.10 1.39
N ARG A 149 23.25 19.14 2.29
CA ARG A 149 23.36 18.21 3.43
C ARG A 149 22.22 18.29 4.44
N HIS A 150 21.42 19.34 4.39
CA HIS A 150 20.25 19.55 5.26
C HIS A 150 18.92 19.34 4.54
N ASP A 151 18.95 19.07 3.25
CA ASP A 151 17.81 18.79 2.44
C ASP A 151 17.70 17.27 2.22
N LEU A 152 16.67 16.66 2.77
CA LEU A 152 16.41 15.24 2.60
C LEU A 152 15.95 14.88 1.18
N GLY A 153 15.62 15.89 0.37
CA GLY A 153 15.04 15.69 -0.95
C GLY A 153 13.66 15.05 -0.92
N ASP A 154 13.19 14.67 -2.08
CA ASP A 154 11.94 13.94 -2.21
C ASP A 154 12.10 12.48 -1.76
N PRO A 155 11.06 11.88 -1.15
CA PRO A 155 11.09 10.49 -0.75
C PRO A 155 11.36 9.57 -1.94
N GLN A 156 12.35 8.69 -1.79
CA GLN A 156 12.69 7.70 -2.80
C GLN A 156 12.49 6.29 -2.25
N TRP A 157 11.95 5.43 -3.09
CA TRP A 157 11.65 4.05 -2.72
C TRP A 157 12.12 3.07 -3.78
N ARG A 158 12.49 1.88 -3.30
CA ARG A 158 12.52 0.68 -4.11
C ARG A 158 11.25 -0.09 -3.85
N LEU A 159 10.48 -0.31 -4.90
CA LEU A 159 9.25 -1.09 -4.90
C LEU A 159 9.51 -2.41 -5.61
N GLU A 160 9.30 -3.52 -4.91
CA GLU A 160 9.41 -4.86 -5.48
C GLU A 160 8.05 -5.54 -5.40
N LEU A 161 7.47 -5.87 -6.55
CA LEU A 161 6.29 -6.70 -6.64
C LEU A 161 6.73 -8.15 -6.55
N LEU A 162 6.58 -8.77 -5.39
CA LEU A 162 7.00 -10.15 -5.14
C LEU A 162 5.98 -11.15 -5.68
N ARG A 163 4.70 -10.78 -5.66
CA ARG A 163 3.59 -11.61 -6.12
C ARG A 163 2.44 -10.75 -6.60
N ALA A 164 1.83 -11.16 -7.71
CA ALA A 164 0.54 -10.66 -8.17
C ALA A 164 -0.21 -11.78 -8.89
N ARG A 165 -1.55 -11.72 -8.90
CA ARG A 165 -2.37 -12.71 -9.60
C ARG A 165 -2.22 -12.62 -11.11
N SER A 166 -2.05 -11.41 -11.65
CA SER A 166 -2.08 -11.13 -13.10
C SER A 166 -0.81 -10.48 -13.64
N ALA A 167 0.25 -10.35 -12.83
CA ALA A 167 1.51 -9.74 -13.24
C ALA A 167 2.71 -10.56 -12.79
N ARG A 168 3.82 -10.44 -13.50
CA ARG A 168 5.10 -11.05 -13.12
C ARG A 168 5.77 -10.21 -12.01
N PRO A 169 6.61 -10.84 -11.16
CA PRO A 169 7.47 -10.11 -10.24
C PRO A 169 8.29 -9.05 -10.98
N ALA A 170 8.37 -7.86 -10.39
CA ALA A 170 9.09 -6.74 -11.00
C ALA A 170 9.58 -5.77 -9.92
N ARG A 171 10.55 -4.93 -10.27
CA ARG A 171 11.17 -3.97 -9.35
C ARG A 171 11.26 -2.61 -10.01
N TRP A 172 11.00 -1.55 -9.21
CA TRP A 172 11.12 -0.17 -9.64
C TRP A 172 11.80 0.66 -8.56
N ASP A 173 12.69 1.53 -8.98
CA ASP A 173 13.22 2.62 -8.16
C ASP A 173 12.45 3.88 -8.54
N VAL A 174 11.80 4.51 -7.56
CA VAL A 174 10.87 5.61 -7.78
C VAL A 174 11.09 6.75 -6.79
N ALA A 175 10.80 7.98 -7.20
CA ALA A 175 10.70 9.14 -6.33
C ALA A 175 9.25 9.63 -6.25
N TRP A 176 8.81 9.97 -5.04
CA TRP A 176 7.56 10.65 -4.82
C TRP A 176 7.75 12.16 -4.88
N ARG A 177 7.02 12.85 -5.74
CA ARG A 177 7.04 14.32 -5.88
C ARG A 177 5.81 14.91 -5.21
N PRO A 178 5.91 15.41 -3.95
CA PRO A 178 4.74 15.93 -3.23
C PRO A 178 4.07 17.12 -3.94
N ALA A 179 4.83 17.98 -4.60
CA ALA A 179 4.31 19.17 -5.27
C ALA A 179 3.38 18.86 -6.46
N SER A 180 3.61 17.74 -7.15
CA SER A 180 2.79 17.29 -8.29
C SER A 180 1.95 16.05 -7.96
N GLU A 181 2.06 15.52 -6.75
CA GLU A 181 1.42 14.27 -6.31
C GLU A 181 1.67 13.10 -7.29
N THR A 182 2.90 13.02 -7.82
CA THR A 182 3.28 12.01 -8.81
C THR A 182 4.40 11.12 -8.34
N LEU A 183 4.35 9.87 -8.77
CA LEU A 183 5.41 8.89 -8.60
C LEU A 183 6.21 8.83 -9.91
N ILE A 184 7.50 9.13 -9.84
CA ILE A 184 8.39 9.21 -10.99
C ILE A 184 9.41 8.07 -10.92
N PRO A 185 9.64 7.29 -12.00
CA PRO A 185 10.73 6.34 -12.04
C PRO A 185 12.07 7.09 -12.05
N GLU A 186 12.99 6.67 -11.18
CA GLU A 186 14.33 7.25 -11.08
C GLU A 186 15.28 6.64 -12.13
N ASN A 187 14.98 5.44 -12.61
CA ASN A 187 15.77 4.80 -13.67
C ASN A 187 14.82 4.20 -14.72
N PRO A 188 14.49 4.92 -15.81
CA PRO A 188 13.68 4.38 -16.90
C PRO A 188 14.41 3.31 -17.75
N ALA A 189 15.70 3.10 -17.54
CA ALA A 189 16.56 2.14 -18.24
C ALA A 189 17.22 1.16 -17.26
N GLY A 190 16.47 0.52 -16.37
CA GLY A 190 16.95 -0.61 -15.59
C GLY A 190 16.97 -1.87 -16.46
N GLU A 191 18.14 -2.29 -16.89
CA GLU A 191 18.45 -3.65 -17.30
C GLU A 191 18.07 -4.56 -16.13
N ASP A 192 16.95 -5.25 -16.25
CA ASP A 192 16.37 -6.42 -15.59
C ASP A 192 14.86 -6.33 -15.35
N ALA A 193 14.19 -5.33 -15.89
CA ALA A 193 12.75 -5.38 -16.02
C ALA A 193 12.42 -6.03 -17.37
N ALA A 194 12.33 -7.33 -17.40
CA ALA A 194 11.57 -8.04 -18.43
C ALA A 194 10.10 -7.63 -18.27
N CYS A 195 9.78 -6.44 -18.74
CA CYS A 195 8.45 -5.88 -18.82
C CYS A 195 8.15 -5.52 -20.28
N ASP A 196 8.39 -6.49 -21.16
CA ASP A 196 7.75 -6.53 -22.46
C ASP A 196 6.42 -7.25 -22.27
N ASP A 197 5.34 -6.61 -22.76
CA ASP A 197 3.95 -7.04 -22.75
C ASP A 197 3.12 -6.81 -21.47
N VAL A 198 2.82 -5.52 -21.22
CA VAL A 198 1.51 -5.19 -20.69
C VAL A 198 0.57 -4.98 -21.89
N PRO A 199 -0.42 -5.84 -22.11
CA PRO A 199 -1.36 -5.64 -23.20
C PRO A 199 -2.10 -4.31 -22.95
N THR A 200 -1.94 -3.36 -23.86
CA THR A 200 -2.76 -2.17 -23.97
C THR A 200 -4.18 -2.61 -24.34
N ALA A 201 -5.00 -2.91 -23.35
CA ALA A 201 -6.43 -3.07 -23.57
C ALA A 201 -6.99 -1.68 -23.96
N ARG A 202 -7.21 -1.47 -25.25
CA ARG A 202 -8.04 -0.40 -25.76
C ARG A 202 -9.45 -0.65 -25.26
N LEU A 203 -9.98 0.30 -24.52
CA LEU A 203 -11.41 0.40 -24.27
C LEU A 203 -12.07 0.83 -25.59
N ALA A 204 -12.91 -0.03 -26.11
CA ALA A 204 -14.00 0.34 -27.00
C ALA A 204 -15.24 0.60 -26.15
#